data_8f239dd178b667e0f58d88f8b1659d16
#
_entry.id   8f239dd178b667e0f58d88f8b1659d16
#
_cell.length_a   1.000
_cell.length_b   1.000
_cell.length_c   1.000
_cell.angle_alpha   90.00
_cell.angle_beta   90.00
_cell.angle_gamma   90.00
#
_symmetry.space_group_name_H-M   'P 1'
#
loop_
_entity.id
_entity.type
_entity.pdbx_description
1 polymer ?
#
loop_
_entity_poly.entity_id
_entity_poly.type
_entity_poly.pdbx_seq_one_letter_code
_entity_poly.pdbx_strand_id
1 'polypeptide(L)'
;EALNGRPVVIRTLDIGADKQARGLHGAGRMEPNPALGLRAIRYCLSEPQFFLVQLRAILRASHYGKVRLLIPMLAHAFEIEQSLMMIEQAKLQLRASRTKFDENIEVGGMIEIPAAALVLGPFLKRFDFLSIGTNDLIQYTLAIDRSDEAVAHLYDPTHPAVLRLVAQTIERCTRAGLPVSIC
;
A
#
# COMPACT_ATOMS: atom_id res chain seq x y z
N GLU A 1 -13.43 14.02 15.11
CA GLU A 1 -13.41 14.44 16.55
C GLU A 1 -12.56 13.49 17.41
N ALA A 2 -12.66 12.16 17.26
CA ALA A 2 -11.93 11.18 18.10
C ALA A 2 -10.40 11.30 18.04
N LEU A 3 -9.82 11.84 16.96
CA LEU A 3 -8.37 11.93 16.77
C LEU A 3 -7.76 13.26 17.22
N ASN A 4 -8.54 14.22 17.70
CA ASN A 4 -8.07 15.54 18.18
C ASN A 4 -7.03 16.21 17.24
N GLY A 5 -7.30 16.20 15.95
CA GLY A 5 -6.42 16.79 14.93
C GLY A 5 -5.15 15.97 14.59
N ARG A 6 -4.99 14.77 15.15
CA ARG A 6 -3.90 13.86 14.77
C ARG A 6 -4.14 13.30 13.36
N PRO A 7 -3.09 13.09 12.57
CA PRO A 7 -3.23 12.49 11.25
C PRO A 7 -3.64 11.02 11.35
N VAL A 8 -4.43 10.57 10.38
CA VAL A 8 -4.77 9.16 10.16
C VAL A 8 -4.25 8.72 8.80
N VAL A 9 -3.61 7.56 8.77
CA VAL A 9 -3.20 6.93 7.51
C VAL A 9 -4.27 5.92 7.11
N ILE A 10 -4.84 6.11 5.92
CA ILE A 10 -5.80 5.18 5.34
C ILE A 10 -5.10 4.44 4.21
N ARG A 11 -4.95 3.14 4.39
CA ARG A 11 -4.40 2.24 3.37
C ARG A 11 -5.49 1.85 2.38
N THR A 12 -5.17 1.85 1.08
CA THR A 12 -6.06 1.30 0.07
C THR A 12 -6.19 -0.21 0.23
N LEU A 13 -7.14 -0.80 -0.47
CA LEU A 13 -7.50 -2.21 -0.36
C LEU A 13 -6.24 -3.10 -0.43
N ASP A 14 -6.14 -4.01 0.54
CA ASP A 14 -5.14 -5.06 0.56
C ASP A 14 -5.82 -6.39 0.85
N ILE A 15 -6.66 -6.81 -0.09
CA ILE A 15 -7.32 -8.10 -0.07
C ILE A 15 -6.66 -8.97 -1.12
N GLY A 16 -6.19 -10.14 -0.70
CA GLY A 16 -5.79 -11.22 -1.58
C GLY A 16 -6.98 -12.16 -1.85
N ALA A 17 -6.78 -13.13 -2.71
CA ALA A 17 -7.79 -14.14 -3.02
C ALA A 17 -8.22 -14.97 -1.79
N ASP A 18 -7.34 -15.06 -0.77
CA ASP A 18 -7.60 -15.68 0.53
C ASP A 18 -8.68 -14.97 1.37
N LYS A 19 -8.82 -13.65 1.14
CA LYS A 19 -9.80 -12.80 1.83
C LYS A 19 -10.90 -12.29 0.91
N GLN A 20 -11.14 -12.97 -0.20
CA GLN A 20 -12.23 -12.61 -1.11
C GLN A 20 -13.51 -12.50 -0.31
N ALA A 21 -14.00 -11.28 -0.14
CA ALA A 21 -15.35 -11.05 0.31
C ALA A 21 -16.27 -11.87 -0.61
N ARG A 22 -16.91 -12.91 -0.05
CA ARG A 22 -17.88 -13.75 -0.75
C ARG A 22 -18.84 -12.80 -1.48
N GLY A 23 -18.69 -12.63 -2.78
CA GLY A 23 -19.58 -11.79 -3.60
C GLY A 23 -18.92 -10.84 -4.59
N LEU A 24 -17.60 -10.58 -4.58
CA LEU A 24 -16.97 -9.64 -5.52
C LEU A 24 -16.51 -10.27 -6.83
N HIS A 25 -16.29 -11.58 -6.86
CA HIS A 25 -16.09 -12.34 -8.11
C HIS A 25 -16.86 -13.64 -8.04
N GLY A 26 -17.46 -14.02 -9.19
CA GLY A 26 -18.23 -15.25 -9.34
C GLY A 26 -17.47 -16.47 -8.81
N ALA A 27 -18.19 -17.34 -8.15
CA ALA A 27 -17.70 -18.59 -7.56
C ALA A 27 -16.73 -19.33 -8.49
N GLY A 28 -15.50 -19.63 -8.05
CA GLY A 28 -14.92 -20.82 -8.55
C GLY A 28 -13.45 -20.93 -8.89
N ARG A 29 -12.60 -19.97 -8.73
CA ARG A 29 -11.16 -20.24 -8.91
C ARG A 29 -10.38 -19.85 -7.66
N MET A 30 -10.03 -20.83 -6.83
CA MET A 30 -9.00 -20.65 -5.82
C MET A 30 -7.68 -20.43 -6.57
N GLU A 31 -7.09 -19.25 -6.42
CA GLU A 31 -5.73 -19.03 -6.93
C GLU A 31 -4.75 -19.88 -6.11
N PRO A 32 -3.83 -20.59 -6.78
CA PRO A 32 -2.91 -21.49 -6.09
C PRO A 32 -1.95 -20.75 -5.13
N ASN A 33 -1.67 -19.47 -5.39
CA ASN A 33 -0.80 -18.62 -4.57
C ASN A 33 -1.40 -17.22 -4.37
N PRO A 34 -2.41 -17.06 -3.49
CA PRO A 34 -3.11 -15.79 -3.31
C PRO A 34 -2.20 -14.62 -2.93
N ALA A 35 -1.16 -14.90 -2.14
CA ALA A 35 -0.20 -13.89 -1.70
C ALA A 35 0.67 -13.33 -2.85
N LEU A 36 0.87 -14.11 -3.92
CA LEU A 36 1.69 -13.74 -5.08
C LEU A 36 0.85 -13.32 -6.30
N GLY A 37 -0.45 -13.51 -6.24
CA GLY A 37 -1.39 -13.30 -7.34
C GLY A 37 -1.96 -11.89 -7.44
N LEU A 38 -3.21 -11.82 -7.87
CA LEU A 38 -3.96 -10.59 -8.05
C LEU A 38 -4.49 -10.07 -6.71
N ARG A 39 -3.70 -9.24 -6.02
CA ARG A 39 -4.07 -8.64 -4.74
C ARG A 39 -3.68 -7.16 -4.67
N ALA A 40 -4.24 -6.44 -3.73
CA ALA A 40 -3.92 -5.07 -3.38
C ALA A 40 -3.88 -4.14 -4.61
N ILE A 41 -2.77 -3.43 -4.82
CA ILE A 41 -2.66 -2.49 -5.94
C ILE A 41 -2.81 -3.16 -7.31
N ARG A 42 -2.38 -4.42 -7.47
CA ARG A 42 -2.55 -5.16 -8.73
C ARG A 42 -4.03 -5.32 -9.08
N TYR A 43 -4.84 -5.69 -8.08
CA TYR A 43 -6.30 -5.77 -8.23
C TYR A 43 -6.91 -4.38 -8.47
N CYS A 44 -6.50 -3.38 -7.71
CA CYS A 44 -7.00 -2.02 -7.87
C CYS A 44 -6.75 -1.46 -9.28
N LEU A 45 -5.59 -1.74 -9.87
CA LEU A 45 -5.25 -1.28 -11.21
C LEU A 45 -5.97 -2.10 -12.31
N SER A 46 -6.28 -3.37 -12.07
CA SER A 46 -7.10 -4.19 -12.99
C SER A 46 -8.58 -3.81 -12.96
N GLU A 47 -9.07 -3.25 -11.84
CA GLU A 47 -10.45 -2.82 -11.64
C GLU A 47 -10.52 -1.31 -11.34
N PRO A 48 -10.21 -0.44 -12.33
CA PRO A 48 -10.03 0.99 -12.10
C PRO A 48 -11.28 1.68 -11.55
N GLN A 49 -12.48 1.25 -11.94
CA GLN A 49 -13.72 1.85 -11.44
C GLN A 49 -13.93 1.58 -9.95
N PHE A 50 -13.60 0.38 -9.50
CA PHE A 50 -13.62 0.03 -8.08
C PHE A 50 -12.61 0.87 -7.30
N PHE A 51 -11.38 0.97 -7.81
CA PHE A 51 -10.32 1.76 -7.17
C PHE A 51 -10.70 3.24 -7.04
N LEU A 52 -11.29 3.83 -8.10
CA LEU A 52 -11.78 5.22 -8.08
C LEU A 52 -12.85 5.46 -6.99
N VAL A 53 -13.73 4.48 -6.73
CA VAL A 53 -14.72 4.59 -5.63
C VAL A 53 -14.00 4.74 -4.29
N GLN A 54 -13.01 3.88 -4.02
CA GLN A 54 -12.25 3.94 -2.78
C GLN A 54 -11.45 5.25 -2.65
N LEU A 55 -10.75 5.64 -3.72
CA LEU A 55 -9.96 6.88 -3.73
C LEU A 55 -10.83 8.11 -3.46
N ARG A 56 -12.00 8.21 -4.11
CA ARG A 56 -12.95 9.31 -3.83
C ARG A 56 -13.44 9.29 -2.39
N ALA A 57 -13.68 8.12 -1.81
CA ALA A 57 -14.10 8.04 -0.41
C ALA A 57 -13.02 8.54 0.55
N ILE A 58 -11.75 8.16 0.33
CA ILE A 58 -10.61 8.61 1.12
C ILE A 58 -10.39 10.13 0.96
N LEU A 59 -10.41 10.63 -0.28
CA LEU A 59 -10.29 12.06 -0.56
C LEU A 59 -11.42 12.86 0.10
N ARG A 60 -12.67 12.40 0.05
CA ARG A 60 -13.77 13.07 0.75
C ARG A 60 -13.56 13.08 2.27
N ALA A 61 -13.03 12.02 2.84
CA ALA A 61 -12.71 11.96 4.26
C ALA A 61 -11.69 13.00 4.68
N SER A 62 -10.73 13.35 3.80
CA SER A 62 -9.69 14.34 4.06
C SER A 62 -10.21 15.77 4.28
N HIS A 63 -11.45 16.06 3.88
CA HIS A 63 -12.11 17.33 4.20
C HIS A 63 -12.37 17.50 5.71
N TYR A 64 -12.54 16.39 6.43
CA TYR A 64 -12.94 16.41 7.85
C TYR A 64 -11.78 16.27 8.82
N GLY A 65 -10.56 16.04 8.34
CA GLY A 65 -9.39 15.88 9.18
C GLY A 65 -8.12 15.58 8.40
N LYS A 66 -7.00 15.49 9.09
CA LYS A 66 -5.70 15.17 8.48
C LYS A 66 -5.65 13.70 8.06
N VAL A 67 -5.95 13.43 6.79
CA VAL A 67 -5.88 12.10 6.20
C VAL A 67 -4.64 11.99 5.32
N ARG A 68 -3.93 10.87 5.43
CA ARG A 68 -2.85 10.46 4.54
C ARG A 68 -3.27 9.18 3.81
N LEU A 69 -2.97 9.10 2.53
CA LEU A 69 -3.30 7.94 1.71
C LEU A 69 -2.07 7.04 1.57
N LEU A 70 -2.21 5.74 1.83
CA LEU A 70 -1.10 4.76 1.75
C LEU A 70 -1.45 3.67 0.73
N ILE A 71 -0.55 3.42 -0.21
CA ILE A 71 -0.71 2.41 -1.27
C ILE A 71 0.15 1.19 -0.94
N PRO A 72 -0.45 -0.01 -0.76
CA PRO A 72 0.25 -1.24 -0.44
C PRO A 72 0.76 -1.97 -1.69
N MET A 73 1.64 -2.96 -1.50
CA MET A 73 2.07 -3.97 -2.47
C MET A 73 2.72 -3.44 -3.74
N LEU A 74 3.29 -2.25 -3.69
CA LEU A 74 4.02 -1.66 -4.81
C LEU A 74 5.38 -2.36 -5.00
N ALA A 75 5.65 -2.80 -6.23
CA ALA A 75 6.91 -3.42 -6.61
C ALA A 75 7.63 -2.68 -7.75
N HIS A 76 6.87 -2.03 -8.64
CA HIS A 76 7.38 -1.44 -9.86
C HIS A 76 7.08 0.06 -9.97
N ALA A 77 7.99 0.80 -10.63
CA ALA A 77 7.80 2.24 -10.87
C ALA A 77 6.50 2.56 -11.65
N PHE A 78 6.11 1.72 -12.60
CA PHE A 78 4.87 1.94 -13.36
C PHE A 78 3.61 1.82 -12.49
N GLU A 79 3.61 0.96 -11.46
CA GLU A 79 2.49 0.86 -10.50
C GLU A 79 2.35 2.16 -9.70
N ILE A 80 3.46 2.79 -9.35
CA ILE A 80 3.47 4.11 -8.69
C ILE A 80 2.81 5.15 -9.60
N GLU A 81 3.27 5.24 -10.85
CA GLU A 81 2.75 6.23 -11.80
C GLU A 81 1.25 6.01 -12.06
N GLN A 82 0.82 4.76 -12.30
CA GLN A 82 -0.59 4.44 -12.50
C GLN A 82 -1.44 4.78 -11.27
N SER A 83 -0.94 4.48 -10.08
CA SER A 83 -1.66 4.81 -8.83
C SER A 83 -1.83 6.32 -8.65
N LEU A 84 -0.78 7.10 -8.90
CA LEU A 84 -0.85 8.57 -8.81
C LEU A 84 -1.79 9.15 -9.88
N MET A 85 -1.79 8.60 -11.09
CA MET A 85 -2.76 8.99 -12.14
C MET A 85 -4.21 8.72 -11.71
N MET A 86 -4.48 7.58 -11.07
CA MET A 86 -5.81 7.24 -10.55
C MET A 86 -6.24 8.19 -9.43
N ILE A 87 -5.33 8.60 -8.56
CA ILE A 87 -5.59 9.60 -7.51
C ILE A 87 -5.97 10.94 -8.15
N GLU A 88 -5.22 11.41 -9.13
CA GLU A 88 -5.55 12.66 -9.83
C GLU A 88 -6.88 12.57 -10.59
N GLN A 89 -7.19 11.44 -11.20
CA GLN A 89 -8.51 11.21 -11.82
C GLN A 89 -9.63 11.29 -10.78
N ALA A 90 -9.45 10.72 -9.59
CA ALA A 90 -10.43 10.81 -8.50
C ALA A 90 -10.61 12.27 -8.03
N LYS A 91 -9.51 13.04 -7.90
CA LYS A 91 -9.57 14.48 -7.58
C LYS A 91 -10.33 15.26 -8.65
N LEU A 92 -10.08 15.01 -9.94
CA LEU A 92 -10.82 15.65 -11.05
C LEU A 92 -12.32 15.38 -10.96
N GLN A 93 -12.73 14.14 -10.67
CA GLN A 93 -14.15 13.80 -10.52
C GLN A 93 -14.78 14.51 -9.33
N LEU A 94 -14.08 14.65 -8.20
CA LEU A 94 -14.58 15.39 -7.04
C LEU A 94 -14.67 16.90 -7.31
N ARG A 95 -13.71 17.49 -8.01
CA ARG A 95 -13.79 18.89 -8.45
C ARG A 95 -15.01 19.12 -9.36
N ALA A 96 -15.23 18.23 -10.34
CA ALA A 96 -16.37 18.32 -11.24
C ALA A 96 -17.73 18.25 -10.48
N SER A 97 -17.80 17.43 -9.43
CA SER A 97 -19.00 17.35 -8.56
C SER A 97 -19.03 18.41 -7.44
N ARG A 98 -18.09 19.34 -7.42
CA ARG A 98 -17.94 20.38 -6.37
C ARG A 98 -17.88 19.78 -4.94
N THR A 99 -17.36 18.57 -4.82
CA THR A 99 -17.19 17.91 -3.52
C THR A 99 -15.86 18.34 -2.89
N LYS A 100 -15.91 18.78 -1.64
CA LYS A 100 -14.74 19.25 -0.91
C LYS A 100 -13.83 18.10 -0.49
N PHE A 101 -12.51 18.29 -0.59
CA PHE A 101 -11.47 17.41 -0.13
C PHE A 101 -10.17 18.19 0.08
N ASP A 102 -9.15 17.58 0.66
CA ASP A 102 -7.81 18.18 0.77
C ASP A 102 -7.06 17.97 -0.54
N GLU A 103 -6.84 19.05 -1.29
CA GLU A 103 -6.09 19.04 -2.55
C GLU A 103 -4.63 18.60 -2.36
N ASN A 104 -4.08 18.83 -1.17
CA ASN A 104 -2.69 18.55 -0.81
C ASN A 104 -2.56 17.30 0.06
N ILE A 105 -3.52 16.37 -0.03
CA ILE A 105 -3.44 15.10 0.71
C ILE A 105 -2.08 14.42 0.46
N GLU A 106 -1.38 14.08 1.53
CA GLU A 106 -0.13 13.36 1.44
C GLU A 106 -0.37 11.92 0.98
N VAL A 107 0.43 11.45 0.02
CA VAL A 107 0.37 10.10 -0.54
C VAL A 107 1.66 9.36 -0.21
N GLY A 108 1.53 8.18 0.38
CA GLY A 108 2.65 7.31 0.73
C GLY A 108 2.60 5.96 0.04
N GLY A 109 3.76 5.32 -0.04
CA GLY A 109 3.91 3.95 -0.52
C GLY A 109 4.32 3.00 0.60
N MET A 110 3.81 1.78 0.58
CA MET A 110 4.24 0.74 1.50
C MET A 110 5.42 -0.03 0.91
N ILE A 111 6.48 -0.18 1.70
CA ILE A 111 7.66 -0.97 1.36
C ILE A 111 7.52 -2.31 2.06
N GLU A 112 7.01 -3.27 1.34
CA GLU A 112 6.72 -4.62 1.84
C GLU A 112 7.07 -5.72 0.83
N ILE A 113 7.51 -5.31 -0.36
CA ILE A 113 8.06 -6.20 -1.38
C ILE A 113 9.59 -6.01 -1.39
N PRO A 114 10.41 -7.06 -1.31
CA PRO A 114 11.87 -6.92 -1.32
C PRO A 114 12.41 -6.12 -2.51
N ALA A 115 11.79 -6.26 -3.68
CA ALA A 115 12.15 -5.48 -4.87
C ALA A 115 12.00 -3.97 -4.64
N ALA A 116 10.95 -3.52 -3.94
CA ALA A 116 10.74 -2.11 -3.61
C ALA A 116 11.83 -1.59 -2.66
N ALA A 117 12.19 -2.38 -1.64
CA ALA A 117 13.26 -2.02 -0.69
C ALA A 117 14.64 -1.91 -1.38
N LEU A 118 14.91 -2.78 -2.35
CA LEU A 118 16.17 -2.77 -3.13
C LEU A 118 16.22 -1.60 -4.12
N VAL A 119 15.11 -1.27 -4.79
CA VAL A 119 15.02 -0.23 -5.82
C VAL A 119 14.17 0.94 -5.32
N LEU A 120 14.57 1.57 -4.22
CA LEU A 120 13.81 2.60 -3.52
C LEU A 120 13.74 3.96 -4.26
N GLY A 121 14.61 4.19 -5.25
CA GLY A 121 14.72 5.48 -5.93
C GLY A 121 13.41 6.06 -6.49
N PRO A 122 12.57 5.29 -7.20
CA PRO A 122 11.26 5.77 -7.66
C PRO A 122 10.33 6.18 -6.52
N PHE A 123 10.33 5.46 -5.41
CA PHE A 123 9.50 5.75 -4.24
C PHE A 123 9.90 7.07 -3.58
N LEU A 124 11.21 7.30 -3.37
CA LEU A 124 11.73 8.53 -2.77
C LEU A 124 11.41 9.79 -3.57
N LYS A 125 11.18 9.66 -4.88
CA LYS A 125 10.90 10.79 -5.77
C LYS A 125 9.41 11.13 -5.89
N ARG A 126 8.52 10.21 -5.55
CA ARG A 126 7.10 10.29 -5.90
C ARG A 126 6.16 10.31 -4.72
N PHE A 127 6.61 9.90 -3.56
CA PHE A 127 5.80 9.85 -2.35
C PHE A 127 6.21 10.88 -1.32
N ASP A 128 5.23 11.29 -0.50
CA ASP A 128 5.43 12.23 0.59
C ASP A 128 5.93 11.54 1.87
N PHE A 129 5.69 10.24 1.99
CA PHE A 129 6.16 9.39 3.09
C PHE A 129 6.18 7.92 2.68
N LEU A 130 6.90 7.09 3.45
CA LEU A 130 6.88 5.64 3.28
C LEU A 130 6.49 4.93 4.58
N SER A 131 5.97 3.72 4.45
CA SER A 131 5.69 2.82 5.57
C SER A 131 6.25 1.45 5.26
N ILE A 132 7.04 0.88 6.18
CA ILE A 132 7.59 -0.47 6.02
C ILE A 132 6.56 -1.46 6.55
N GLY A 133 5.99 -2.28 5.66
CA GLY A 133 5.06 -3.36 6.00
C GLY A 133 5.82 -4.63 6.35
N THR A 134 6.17 -4.82 7.64
CA THR A 134 7.10 -5.87 8.05
C THR A 134 6.56 -7.27 7.79
N ASN A 135 5.27 -7.51 7.99
CA ASN A 135 4.69 -8.83 7.84
C ASN A 135 4.87 -9.40 6.42
N ASP A 136 4.49 -8.63 5.41
CA ASP A 136 4.62 -9.04 4.02
C ASP A 136 6.10 -9.00 3.56
N LEU A 137 6.89 -8.04 4.06
CA LEU A 137 8.33 -8.01 3.78
C LEU A 137 9.03 -9.27 4.26
N ILE A 138 8.72 -9.76 5.45
CA ILE A 138 9.27 -11.02 6.00
C ILE A 138 8.81 -12.19 5.13
N GLN A 139 7.50 -12.30 4.89
CA GLN A 139 6.90 -13.37 4.11
C GLN A 139 7.56 -13.50 2.73
N TYR A 140 7.70 -12.40 2.00
CA TYR A 140 8.29 -12.41 0.66
C TYR A 140 9.82 -12.55 0.65
N THR A 141 10.51 -12.04 1.68
CA THR A 141 11.97 -12.19 1.79
C THR A 141 12.36 -13.63 2.08
N LEU A 142 11.59 -14.31 2.94
CA LEU A 142 11.87 -15.68 3.35
C LEU A 142 11.11 -16.72 2.50
N ALA A 143 10.24 -16.28 1.57
CA ALA A 143 9.41 -17.11 0.71
C ALA A 143 8.55 -18.11 1.51
N ILE A 144 7.91 -17.63 2.58
CA ILE A 144 7.04 -18.44 3.45
C ILE A 144 5.64 -17.84 3.49
N ASP A 145 4.64 -18.68 3.56
CA ASP A 145 3.27 -18.27 3.88
C ASP A 145 3.08 -18.33 5.40
N ARG A 146 2.92 -17.16 6.04
CA ARG A 146 2.71 -17.06 7.49
C ARG A 146 1.39 -17.68 7.97
N SER A 147 0.45 -17.94 7.05
CA SER A 147 -0.84 -18.59 7.34
C SER A 147 -0.79 -20.10 7.21
N ASP A 148 0.27 -20.66 6.63
CA ASP A 148 0.49 -22.10 6.51
C ASP A 148 1.21 -22.61 7.78
N GLU A 149 0.48 -23.38 8.61
CA GLU A 149 0.99 -23.91 9.89
C GLU A 149 2.25 -24.76 9.72
N ALA A 150 2.41 -25.43 8.55
CA ALA A 150 3.56 -26.29 8.30
C ALA A 150 4.88 -25.50 8.20
N VAL A 151 4.84 -24.26 7.77
CA VAL A 151 6.02 -23.41 7.55
C VAL A 151 6.04 -22.15 8.39
N ALA A 152 4.97 -21.83 9.13
CA ALA A 152 4.88 -20.63 9.96
C ALA A 152 6.00 -20.51 11.00
N HIS A 153 6.56 -21.65 11.44
CA HIS A 153 7.71 -21.68 12.36
C HIS A 153 9.00 -21.10 11.75
N LEU A 154 9.08 -20.94 10.43
CA LEU A 154 10.21 -20.32 9.71
C LEU A 154 10.06 -18.78 9.61
N TYR A 155 8.92 -18.24 10.05
CA TYR A 155 8.69 -16.80 10.07
C TYR A 155 9.56 -16.14 11.13
N ASP A 156 10.68 -15.54 10.71
CA ASP A 156 11.66 -14.90 11.58
C ASP A 156 11.75 -13.39 11.30
N PRO A 157 11.14 -12.54 12.16
CA PRO A 157 11.24 -11.08 12.02
C PRO A 157 12.65 -10.53 12.26
N THR A 158 13.52 -11.32 12.89
CA THR A 158 14.91 -10.94 13.18
C THR A 158 15.92 -11.47 12.18
N HIS A 159 15.44 -12.14 11.14
CA HIS A 159 16.31 -12.68 10.09
C HIS A 159 17.22 -11.59 9.48
N PRO A 160 18.56 -11.84 9.37
CA PRO A 160 19.50 -10.81 8.93
C PRO A 160 19.17 -10.16 7.58
N ALA A 161 18.58 -10.90 6.64
CA ALA A 161 18.14 -10.35 5.35
C ALA A 161 17.01 -9.32 5.52
N VAL A 162 16.04 -9.61 6.38
CA VAL A 162 14.93 -8.70 6.69
C VAL A 162 15.43 -7.43 7.37
N LEU A 163 16.24 -7.59 8.42
CA LEU A 163 16.82 -6.46 9.16
C LEU A 163 17.66 -5.57 8.24
N ARG A 164 18.39 -6.15 7.29
CA ARG A 164 19.15 -5.38 6.29
C ARG A 164 18.26 -4.58 5.36
N LEU A 165 17.17 -5.15 4.84
CA LEU A 165 16.21 -4.45 3.99
C LEU A 165 15.55 -3.28 4.75
N VAL A 166 15.15 -3.50 5.99
CA VAL A 166 14.57 -2.46 6.86
C VAL A 166 15.59 -1.35 7.10
N ALA A 167 16.81 -1.69 7.54
CA ALA A 167 17.87 -0.71 7.82
C ALA A 167 18.22 0.14 6.60
N GLN A 168 18.41 -0.50 5.44
CA GLN A 168 18.70 0.21 4.18
C GLN A 168 17.55 1.14 3.76
N THR A 169 16.31 0.71 3.95
CA THR A 169 15.14 1.54 3.64
C THR A 169 15.13 2.78 4.52
N ILE A 170 15.29 2.63 5.84
CA ILE A 170 15.33 3.73 6.79
C ILE A 170 16.47 4.70 6.45
N GLU A 171 17.68 4.18 6.25
CA GLU A 171 18.86 4.99 5.92
C GLU A 171 18.66 5.83 4.65
N ARG A 172 18.11 5.23 3.60
CA ARG A 172 17.86 5.94 2.33
C ARG A 172 16.76 6.98 2.45
N CYS A 173 15.69 6.70 3.20
CA CYS A 173 14.65 7.66 3.51
C CYS A 173 15.21 8.84 4.31
N THR A 174 16.00 8.57 5.36
CA THR A 174 16.64 9.60 6.18
C THR A 174 17.55 10.50 5.36
N ARG A 175 18.39 9.94 4.48
CA ARG A 175 19.23 10.73 3.57
C ARG A 175 18.42 11.58 2.59
N ALA A 176 17.27 11.13 2.17
CA ALA A 176 16.37 11.86 1.27
C ALA A 176 15.47 12.87 2.00
N GLY A 177 15.50 12.92 3.33
CA GLY A 177 14.59 13.74 4.13
C GLY A 177 13.13 13.29 4.05
N LEU A 178 12.87 12.02 3.66
CA LEU A 178 11.53 11.48 3.51
C LEU A 178 11.09 10.76 4.79
N PRO A 179 9.92 11.11 5.38
CA PRO A 179 9.40 10.41 6.56
C PRO A 179 9.17 8.92 6.27
N VAL A 180 9.59 8.06 7.20
CA VAL A 180 9.35 6.62 7.13
C VAL A 180 8.88 6.08 8.46
N SER A 181 7.89 5.21 8.44
CA SER A 181 7.37 4.49 9.60
C SER A 181 7.49 2.97 9.41
N ILE A 182 7.36 2.22 10.51
CA ILE A 182 7.32 0.75 10.51
C ILE A 182 5.98 0.33 11.08
N CYS A 183 5.32 -0.65 10.48
CA CYS A 183 4.07 -1.24 10.96
C CYS A 183 4.09 -2.79 10.88
#